data_dd5873275202f8d93f60c2eeb39eb6ea
#
_entry.id   dd5873275202f8d93f60c2eeb39eb6ea
#
_cell.length_a   1.000
_cell.length_b   1.000
_cell.length_c   1.000
_cell.angle_alpha   90.00
_cell.angle_beta   90.00
_cell.angle_gamma   90.00
#
_symmetry.space_group_name_H-M   'P 1'
#
loop_
_entity.id
_entity.type
_entity.pdbx_description
1 polymer ?
#
loop_
_entity_poly.entity_id
_entity_poly.type
_entity_poly.pdbx_seq_one_letter_code
_entity_poly.pdbx_strand_id
1 'polypeptide(L)'
;EVRIMASFDIKSELDHHEVTNAVDQANRILQNRFDFKGTGAVFSISEKQIDLSANEEFQIHQMSPLLNESLAKRGIDLKSLKPGEIQVSGGSAQQTIDLQEGIDKELAKKITALVKQSKSKTQASIQGDSIRITGKKRDELQAIIQLIKDQSYDIPLQFVNFRD
;
A
#
# COMPACT_ATOMS: atom_id res chain seq x y z
N GLU A 1 -4.92 -13.36 39.68
CA GLU A 1 -5.07 -12.00 39.16
C GLU A 1 -5.03 -12.01 37.64
N VAL A 2 -6.16 -11.67 37.01
CA VAL A 2 -6.23 -11.57 35.54
C VAL A 2 -5.69 -10.22 35.12
N ARG A 3 -4.51 -10.21 34.53
CA ARG A 3 -3.96 -8.99 33.95
C ARG A 3 -4.60 -8.73 32.60
N ILE A 4 -5.37 -7.67 32.47
CA ILE A 4 -5.91 -7.23 31.21
C ILE A 4 -4.80 -6.48 30.48
N MET A 5 -4.38 -7.02 29.32
CA MET A 5 -3.38 -6.40 28.46
C MET A 5 -4.08 -5.72 27.30
N ALA A 6 -3.74 -4.47 27.06
CA ALA A 6 -4.18 -3.79 25.86
C ALA A 6 -3.27 -4.18 24.69
N SER A 7 -3.81 -4.19 23.49
CA SER A 7 -3.03 -4.53 22.29
C SER A 7 -3.59 -3.85 21.03
N PHE A 8 -2.77 -3.79 20.01
CA PHE A 8 -3.20 -3.47 18.65
C PHE A 8 -2.29 -4.19 17.66
N ASP A 9 -2.73 -4.24 16.42
CA ASP A 9 -1.95 -4.85 15.34
C ASP A 9 -1.49 -3.78 14.36
N ILE A 10 -0.27 -3.94 13.87
CA ILE A 10 0.29 -3.16 12.76
C ILE A 10 0.26 -4.03 11.53
N LYS A 11 -0.34 -3.56 10.47
CA LYS A 11 -0.35 -4.28 9.20
C LYS A 11 -0.29 -3.32 8.01
N SER A 12 -0.09 -3.90 6.83
CA SER A 12 -0.13 -3.17 5.56
C SER A 12 -1.00 -3.98 4.61
N GLU A 13 -2.26 -3.62 4.54
CA GLU A 13 -3.26 -4.29 3.70
C GLU A 13 -3.79 -3.36 2.63
N LEU A 14 -4.13 -3.94 1.47
CA LEU A 14 -4.85 -3.26 0.41
C LEU A 14 -6.29 -3.73 0.38
N ASP A 15 -7.21 -2.78 0.17
CA ASP A 15 -8.59 -3.13 -0.16
C ASP A 15 -8.66 -3.45 -1.65
N HIS A 16 -8.61 -4.74 -1.98
CA HIS A 16 -8.57 -5.21 -3.37
C HIS A 16 -9.84 -4.84 -4.16
N HIS A 17 -10.99 -4.76 -3.52
CA HIS A 17 -12.21 -4.29 -4.17
C HIS A 17 -12.08 -2.84 -4.60
N GLU A 18 -11.52 -2.00 -3.76
CA GLU A 18 -11.31 -0.60 -4.07
C GLU A 18 -10.23 -0.41 -5.14
N VAL A 19 -9.19 -1.24 -5.15
CA VAL A 19 -8.20 -1.23 -6.23
C VAL A 19 -8.86 -1.56 -7.56
N THR A 20 -9.67 -2.62 -7.60
CA THR A 20 -10.41 -3.00 -8.81
C THR A 20 -11.35 -1.89 -9.27
N ASN A 21 -12.10 -1.29 -8.36
CA ASN A 21 -12.99 -0.18 -8.68
C ASN A 21 -12.23 1.02 -9.24
N ALA A 22 -11.05 1.30 -8.70
CA ALA A 22 -10.21 2.40 -9.17
C ALA A 22 -9.70 2.14 -10.59
N VAL A 23 -9.28 0.90 -10.89
CA VAL A 23 -8.82 0.52 -12.24
C VAL A 23 -9.98 0.61 -13.24
N ASP A 24 -11.16 0.15 -12.86
CA ASP A 24 -12.35 0.28 -13.71
C ASP A 24 -12.68 1.73 -14.00
N GLN A 25 -12.61 2.58 -12.98
CA GLN A 25 -12.85 4.02 -13.12
C GLN A 25 -11.81 4.67 -14.03
N ALA A 26 -10.54 4.31 -13.86
CA ALA A 26 -9.46 4.82 -14.70
C ALA A 26 -9.66 4.42 -16.16
N ASN A 27 -10.09 3.19 -16.42
CA ASN A 27 -10.41 2.73 -17.78
C ASN A 27 -11.57 3.50 -18.39
N ARG A 28 -12.62 3.81 -17.63
CA ARG A 28 -13.74 4.62 -18.11
C ARG A 28 -13.29 6.01 -18.52
N ILE A 29 -12.45 6.64 -17.69
CA ILE A 29 -11.89 7.96 -17.99
C ILE A 29 -11.04 7.88 -19.27
N LEU A 30 -10.21 6.85 -19.38
CA LEU A 30 -9.34 6.63 -20.54
C LEU A 30 -10.14 6.49 -21.84
N GLN A 31 -11.20 5.69 -21.81
CA GLN A 31 -12.06 5.45 -22.98
C GLN A 31 -12.80 6.71 -23.42
N ASN A 32 -13.08 7.62 -22.51
CA ASN A 32 -13.81 8.86 -22.81
C ASN A 32 -12.90 10.03 -23.16
N ARG A 33 -11.59 9.89 -23.01
CA ARG A 33 -10.65 10.94 -23.36
C ARG A 33 -10.35 10.90 -24.86
N PHE A 34 -10.44 12.06 -25.47
CA PHE A 34 -10.24 12.22 -26.91
C PHE A 34 -8.85 11.77 -27.37
N ASP A 35 -7.82 12.07 -26.57
CA ASP A 35 -6.43 11.75 -26.90
C ASP A 35 -6.12 10.24 -26.83
N PHE A 36 -6.99 9.43 -26.22
CA PHE A 36 -6.84 7.97 -26.13
C PHE A 36 -7.83 7.19 -26.97
N LYS A 37 -8.78 7.85 -27.58
CA LYS A 37 -9.83 7.20 -28.36
C LYS A 37 -9.23 6.44 -29.54
N GLY A 38 -9.52 5.14 -29.63
CA GLY A 38 -9.03 4.29 -30.73
C GLY A 38 -7.57 3.85 -30.58
N THR A 39 -6.91 4.17 -29.48
CA THR A 39 -5.49 3.82 -29.30
C THR A 39 -5.28 2.43 -28.70
N GLY A 40 -6.32 1.81 -28.12
CA GLY A 40 -6.18 0.53 -27.44
C GLY A 40 -5.50 0.63 -26.08
N ALA A 41 -5.23 1.83 -25.58
CA ALA A 41 -4.65 2.01 -24.25
C ALA A 41 -5.57 1.46 -23.17
N VAL A 42 -5.02 0.71 -22.22
CA VAL A 42 -5.82 0.02 -21.21
C VAL A 42 -5.03 -0.22 -19.92
N PHE A 43 -5.74 -0.18 -18.80
CA PHE A 43 -5.25 -0.67 -17.51
C PHE A 43 -5.84 -2.07 -17.28
N SER A 44 -5.00 -3.02 -16.87
CA SER A 44 -5.42 -4.37 -16.51
C SER A 44 -4.98 -4.66 -15.10
N ILE A 45 -5.79 -5.42 -14.35
CA ILE A 45 -5.48 -5.77 -12.96
C ILE A 45 -5.40 -7.28 -12.81
N SER A 46 -4.41 -7.73 -12.06
CA SER A 46 -4.31 -9.08 -11.52
C SER A 46 -4.14 -8.98 -10.01
N GLU A 47 -4.03 -10.11 -9.30
CA GLU A 47 -4.02 -10.11 -7.83
C GLU A 47 -2.97 -9.19 -7.21
N LYS A 48 -1.80 -9.09 -7.81
CA LYS A 48 -0.65 -8.41 -7.20
C LYS A 48 -0.07 -7.31 -8.07
N GLN A 49 -0.71 -6.99 -9.20
CA GLN A 49 -0.15 -5.98 -10.09
C GLN A 49 -1.19 -5.32 -10.98
N ILE A 50 -0.86 -4.12 -11.41
CA ILE A 50 -1.63 -3.38 -12.41
C ILE A 50 -0.71 -3.19 -13.61
N ASP A 51 -1.22 -3.56 -14.80
CA ASP A 51 -0.48 -3.40 -16.05
C ASP A 51 -1.06 -2.24 -16.85
N LEU A 52 -0.16 -1.39 -17.37
CA LEU A 52 -0.49 -0.33 -18.30
C LEU A 52 -0.01 -0.75 -19.69
N SER A 53 -0.90 -0.72 -20.67
CA SER A 53 -0.58 -1.03 -22.08
C SER A 53 -0.98 0.14 -22.97
N ALA A 54 -0.11 0.51 -23.88
CA ALA A 54 -0.35 1.56 -24.87
C ALA A 54 0.53 1.32 -26.11
N ASN A 55 0.38 2.17 -27.12
CA ASN A 55 1.19 2.07 -28.32
C ASN A 55 2.56 2.72 -28.15
N GLU A 56 2.66 3.75 -27.31
CA GLU A 56 3.87 4.56 -27.15
C GLU A 56 4.14 4.89 -25.69
N GLU A 57 5.41 5.10 -25.39
CA GLU A 57 5.86 5.40 -24.03
C GLU A 57 5.20 6.65 -23.45
N PHE A 58 5.07 7.73 -24.24
CA PHE A 58 4.48 8.96 -23.71
C PHE A 58 3.03 8.77 -23.27
N GLN A 59 2.31 7.82 -23.88
CA GLN A 59 0.94 7.48 -23.47
C GLN A 59 0.93 6.85 -22.07
N ILE A 60 1.90 6.01 -21.77
CA ILE A 60 2.06 5.45 -20.42
C ILE A 60 2.23 6.58 -19.40
N HIS A 61 3.06 7.58 -19.71
CA HIS A 61 3.26 8.73 -18.82
C HIS A 61 1.99 9.56 -18.63
N GLN A 62 1.10 9.59 -19.61
CA GLN A 62 -0.20 10.26 -19.49
C GLN A 62 -1.23 9.42 -18.74
N MET A 63 -1.11 8.10 -18.81
CA MET A 63 -2.01 7.17 -18.12
C MET A 63 -1.75 7.11 -16.62
N SER A 64 -0.49 7.17 -16.21
CA SER A 64 -0.12 7.04 -14.80
C SER A 64 -0.84 8.02 -13.86
N PRO A 65 -0.94 9.33 -14.18
CA PRO A 65 -1.68 10.25 -13.32
C PRO A 65 -3.17 9.91 -13.19
N LEU A 66 -3.79 9.39 -14.24
CA LEU A 66 -5.20 8.98 -14.21
C LEU A 66 -5.41 7.83 -13.23
N LEU A 67 -4.52 6.84 -13.28
CA LEU A 67 -4.58 5.71 -12.37
C LEU A 67 -4.34 6.16 -10.93
N ASN A 68 -3.30 6.96 -10.69
CA ASN A 68 -2.96 7.43 -9.36
C ASN A 68 -4.09 8.25 -8.73
N GLU A 69 -4.73 9.12 -9.51
CA GLU A 69 -5.87 9.90 -9.05
C GLU A 69 -7.06 9.01 -8.70
N SER A 70 -7.35 8.02 -9.53
CA SER A 70 -8.46 7.08 -9.28
C SER A 70 -8.22 6.24 -8.02
N LEU A 71 -6.98 5.78 -7.82
CA LEU A 71 -6.60 5.02 -6.63
C LEU A 71 -6.69 5.89 -5.37
N ALA A 72 -6.15 7.11 -5.43
CA ALA A 72 -6.18 8.03 -4.30
C ALA A 72 -7.61 8.39 -3.87
N LYS A 73 -8.50 8.63 -4.84
CA LYS A 73 -9.92 8.92 -4.56
C LYS A 73 -10.62 7.79 -3.84
N ARG A 74 -10.15 6.56 -4.01
CA ARG A 74 -10.71 5.38 -3.36
C ARG A 74 -9.99 5.01 -2.07
N GLY A 75 -9.13 5.89 -1.58
CA GLY A 75 -8.46 5.71 -0.31
C GLY A 75 -7.25 4.78 -0.35
N ILE A 76 -6.77 4.43 -1.53
CA ILE A 76 -5.56 3.63 -1.67
C ILE A 76 -4.33 4.54 -1.53
N ASP A 77 -3.47 4.19 -0.59
CA ASP A 77 -2.22 4.92 -0.39
C ASP A 77 -1.24 4.59 -1.53
N LEU A 78 -0.77 5.61 -2.21
CA LEU A 78 0.12 5.43 -3.38
C LEU A 78 1.47 4.82 -3.02
N LYS A 79 1.84 4.81 -1.75
CA LYS A 79 3.03 4.08 -1.27
C LYS A 79 2.91 2.57 -1.46
N SER A 80 1.69 2.05 -1.62
CA SER A 80 1.47 0.63 -1.92
C SER A 80 1.89 0.27 -3.33
N LEU A 81 2.10 1.25 -4.20
CA LEU A 81 2.42 1.03 -5.61
C LEU A 81 3.92 1.06 -5.83
N LYS A 82 4.43 0.06 -6.53
CA LYS A 82 5.84 0.03 -6.94
C LYS A 82 5.90 -0.08 -8.46
N PRO A 83 6.00 1.07 -9.16
CA PRO A 83 6.09 1.06 -10.63
C PRO A 83 7.39 0.44 -11.09
N GLY A 84 7.30 -0.44 -12.09
CA GLY A 84 8.45 -0.96 -12.79
C GLY A 84 8.86 -0.06 -13.95
N GLU A 85 9.87 -0.48 -14.70
CA GLU A 85 10.32 0.23 -15.88
C GLU A 85 9.34 0.06 -17.04
N ILE A 86 9.25 1.08 -17.88
CA ILE A 86 8.43 1.01 -19.09
C ILE A 86 9.20 0.21 -20.12
N GLN A 87 8.54 -0.84 -20.66
CA GLN A 87 9.10 -1.69 -21.71
C GLN A 87 8.50 -1.25 -23.05
N VAL A 88 9.37 -0.90 -24.00
CA VAL A 88 8.94 -0.48 -25.34
C VAL A 88 9.43 -1.49 -26.37
N SER A 89 8.53 -1.98 -27.22
CA SER A 89 8.85 -2.96 -28.26
C SER A 89 7.89 -2.83 -29.44
N GLY A 90 8.44 -2.45 -30.58
CA GLY A 90 7.73 -2.51 -31.87
C GLY A 90 6.28 -2.02 -31.91
N GLY A 91 6.04 -0.76 -31.53
CA GLY A 91 4.69 -0.19 -31.56
C GLY A 91 3.83 -0.51 -30.33
N SER A 92 4.45 -1.00 -29.27
CA SER A 92 3.77 -1.18 -27.99
C SER A 92 4.65 -0.72 -26.84
N ALA A 93 4.00 -0.24 -25.79
CA ALA A 93 4.65 0.15 -24.52
C ALA A 93 3.85 -0.45 -23.37
N GLN A 94 4.54 -0.96 -22.39
CA GLN A 94 3.94 -1.59 -21.21
C GLN A 94 4.68 -1.21 -19.95
N GLN A 95 3.93 -1.11 -18.86
CA GLN A 95 4.49 -0.92 -17.52
C GLN A 95 3.71 -1.77 -16.54
N THR A 96 4.40 -2.47 -15.66
CA THR A 96 3.80 -3.23 -14.58
C THR A 96 4.03 -2.47 -13.28
N ILE A 97 2.96 -2.27 -12.53
CA ILE A 97 3.00 -1.68 -11.19
C ILE A 97 2.70 -2.78 -10.19
N ASP A 98 3.67 -3.10 -9.35
CA ASP A 98 3.47 -4.10 -8.30
C ASP A 98 2.70 -3.47 -7.14
N LEU A 99 1.74 -4.23 -6.60
CA LEU A 99 0.98 -3.86 -5.42
C LEU A 99 1.66 -4.47 -4.20
N GLN A 100 2.11 -3.62 -3.28
CA GLN A 100 2.80 -4.07 -2.08
C GLN A 100 1.83 -4.23 -0.93
N GLU A 101 1.87 -5.39 -0.29
CA GLU A 101 0.99 -5.76 0.80
C GLU A 101 1.75 -6.63 1.80
N GLY A 102 1.44 -6.46 3.08
CA GLY A 102 2.09 -7.20 4.15
C GLY A 102 3.38 -6.57 4.62
N ILE A 103 3.74 -6.85 5.87
CA ILE A 103 5.01 -6.41 6.47
C ILE A 103 6.00 -7.56 6.32
N ASP A 104 7.07 -7.35 5.54
CA ASP A 104 8.09 -8.37 5.35
C ASP A 104 8.99 -8.50 6.60
N LYS A 105 9.86 -9.51 6.60
CA LYS A 105 10.73 -9.81 7.75
C LYS A 105 11.67 -8.66 8.09
N GLU A 106 12.21 -7.99 7.09
CA GLU A 106 13.14 -6.87 7.31
C GLU A 106 12.44 -5.70 7.98
N LEU A 107 11.27 -5.32 7.49
CA LEU A 107 10.48 -4.24 8.07
C LEU A 107 10.01 -4.61 9.47
N ALA A 108 9.57 -5.86 9.67
CA ALA A 108 9.17 -6.35 10.99
C ALA A 108 10.30 -6.23 11.99
N LYS A 109 11.52 -6.58 11.60
CA LYS A 109 12.71 -6.43 12.46
C LYS A 109 13.01 -4.99 12.78
N LYS A 110 12.88 -4.08 11.82
CA LYS A 110 13.08 -2.65 12.04
C LYS A 110 12.09 -2.09 13.05
N ILE A 111 10.82 -2.46 12.90
CA ILE A 111 9.76 -2.00 13.80
C ILE A 111 9.95 -2.56 15.21
N THR A 112 10.23 -3.85 15.34
CA THR A 112 10.48 -4.46 16.64
C THR A 112 11.72 -3.87 17.33
N ALA A 113 12.78 -3.60 16.57
CA ALA A 113 13.97 -2.94 17.10
C ALA A 113 13.68 -1.52 17.59
N LEU A 114 12.86 -0.78 16.83
CA LEU A 114 12.45 0.57 17.21
C LEU A 114 11.68 0.55 18.56
N VAL A 115 10.77 -0.40 18.71
CA VAL A 115 9.99 -0.57 19.96
C VAL A 115 10.93 -0.88 21.12
N LYS A 116 11.90 -1.77 20.94
CA LYS A 116 12.89 -2.10 21.98
C LYS A 116 13.76 -0.90 22.35
N GLN A 117 14.23 -0.16 21.34
CA GLN A 117 15.10 1.01 21.56
C GLN A 117 14.39 2.14 22.28
N SER A 118 13.07 2.22 22.16
CA SER A 118 12.28 3.23 22.85
C SER A 118 12.23 3.05 24.37
N LYS A 119 12.68 1.88 24.85
CA LYS A 119 12.62 1.48 26.27
C LYS A 119 11.19 1.47 26.82
N SER A 120 10.21 1.36 25.93
CA SER A 120 8.81 1.21 26.31
C SER A 120 8.60 -0.14 26.99
N LYS A 121 7.62 -0.19 27.88
CA LYS A 121 7.21 -1.43 28.54
C LYS A 121 6.33 -2.31 27.65
N THR A 122 6.08 -1.88 26.43
CA THR A 122 5.32 -2.65 25.46
C THR A 122 6.16 -3.78 24.85
N GLN A 123 5.48 -4.78 24.32
CA GLN A 123 6.10 -5.91 23.64
C GLN A 123 5.60 -6.01 22.20
N ALA A 124 6.50 -6.31 21.29
CA ALA A 124 6.18 -6.53 19.89
C ALA A 124 6.30 -8.02 19.57
N SER A 125 5.30 -8.57 18.89
CA SER A 125 5.26 -9.97 18.47
C SER A 125 4.93 -10.03 16.98
N ILE A 126 5.77 -10.69 16.21
CA ILE A 126 5.55 -10.87 14.77
C ILE A 126 4.49 -11.95 14.57
N GLN A 127 3.41 -11.59 13.84
CA GLN A 127 2.27 -12.46 13.57
C GLN A 127 2.13 -12.61 12.05
N GLY A 128 2.92 -13.50 11.44
CA GLY A 128 2.92 -13.64 9.98
C GLY A 128 3.42 -12.36 9.30
N ASP A 129 2.55 -11.67 8.58
CA ASP A 129 2.86 -10.41 7.90
C ASP A 129 2.35 -9.17 8.64
N SER A 130 2.03 -9.33 9.92
CA SER A 130 1.62 -8.24 10.80
C SER A 130 2.42 -8.27 12.10
N ILE A 131 2.28 -7.23 12.92
CA ILE A 131 2.97 -7.14 14.20
C ILE A 131 1.94 -6.78 15.27
N ARG A 132 1.93 -7.53 16.36
CA ARG A 132 1.07 -7.23 17.51
C ARG A 132 1.89 -6.51 18.58
N ILE A 133 1.37 -5.38 19.02
CA ILE A 133 1.95 -4.62 20.12
C ILE A 133 1.05 -4.78 21.35
N THR A 134 1.64 -5.21 22.46
CA THR A 134 0.92 -5.48 23.70
C THR A 134 1.52 -4.62 24.82
N GLY A 135 0.67 -4.06 25.66
CA GLY A 135 1.09 -3.26 26.82
C GLY A 135 0.03 -3.25 27.89
N LYS A 136 0.42 -2.78 29.08
CA LYS A 136 -0.50 -2.72 30.23
C LYS A 136 -1.42 -1.49 30.17
N LYS A 137 -0.96 -0.41 29.54
CA LYS A 137 -1.65 0.87 29.52
C LYS A 137 -1.85 1.36 28.09
N ARG A 138 -3.03 1.93 27.83
CA ARG A 138 -3.34 2.55 26.55
C ARG A 138 -2.35 3.65 26.16
N ASP A 139 -1.91 4.44 27.14
CA ASP A 139 -0.98 5.55 26.90
C ASP A 139 0.33 5.04 26.33
N GLU A 140 0.81 3.89 26.79
CA GLU A 140 2.02 3.26 26.28
C GLU A 140 1.84 2.84 24.81
N LEU A 141 0.66 2.30 24.47
CA LEU A 141 0.35 1.91 23.10
C LEU A 141 0.25 3.13 22.18
N GLN A 142 -0.38 4.21 22.64
CA GLN A 142 -0.48 5.44 21.85
C GLN A 142 0.89 6.05 21.59
N ALA A 143 1.79 5.99 22.57
CA ALA A 143 3.16 6.47 22.41
C ALA A 143 3.91 5.66 21.34
N ILE A 144 3.69 4.35 21.28
CA ILE A 144 4.30 3.49 20.26
C ILE A 144 3.73 3.81 18.86
N ILE A 145 2.43 4.02 18.76
CA ILE A 145 1.81 4.42 17.48
C ILE A 145 2.46 5.71 16.97
N GLN A 146 2.59 6.71 17.84
CA GLN A 146 3.19 7.99 17.47
C GLN A 146 4.66 7.82 17.06
N LEU A 147 5.40 7.00 17.79
CA LEU A 147 6.80 6.72 17.48
C LEU A 147 6.95 6.11 16.08
N ILE A 148 6.07 5.17 15.73
CA ILE A 148 6.08 4.52 14.42
C ILE A 148 5.64 5.49 13.32
N LYS A 149 4.60 6.29 13.58
CA LYS A 149 4.13 7.31 12.63
C LYS A 149 5.18 8.37 12.31
N ASP A 150 6.05 8.68 13.26
CA ASP A 150 7.11 9.66 13.08
C ASP A 150 8.24 9.13 12.18
N GLN A 151 8.29 7.85 11.92
CA GLN A 151 9.24 7.25 11.00
C GLN A 151 8.70 7.27 9.57
N SER A 152 9.60 7.16 8.62
CA SER A 152 9.26 7.10 7.20
C SER A 152 9.49 5.69 6.68
N TYR A 153 8.44 5.02 6.22
CA TYR A 153 8.51 3.67 5.66
C TYR A 153 8.09 3.68 4.20
N ASP A 154 8.59 2.69 3.44
CA ASP A 154 8.31 2.58 2.01
C ASP A 154 6.90 2.07 1.71
N ILE A 155 6.23 1.49 2.70
CA ILE A 155 4.85 1.00 2.57
C ILE A 155 3.96 1.69 3.61
N PRO A 156 2.64 1.80 3.35
CA PRO A 156 1.71 2.34 4.34
C PRO A 156 1.52 1.35 5.48
N LEU A 157 1.38 1.86 6.69
CA LEU A 157 1.09 1.04 7.88
C LEU A 157 -0.26 1.43 8.44
N GLN A 158 -1.04 0.42 8.82
CA GLN A 158 -2.34 0.59 9.47
C GLN A 158 -2.26 0.06 10.90
N PHE A 159 -2.91 0.78 11.81
CA PHE A 159 -2.99 0.41 13.22
C PHE A 159 -4.43 0.00 13.51
N VAL A 160 -4.63 -1.28 13.75
CA VAL A 160 -5.97 -1.89 13.76
C VAL A 160 -6.11 -2.89 14.91
N ASN A 161 -7.31 -3.43 15.04
CA ASN A 161 -7.62 -4.49 16.01
C ASN A 161 -7.29 -4.10 17.46
N PHE A 162 -7.66 -2.88 17.84
CA PHE A 162 -7.47 -2.40 19.19
C PHE A 162 -8.29 -3.23 20.19
N ARG A 163 -7.62 -3.68 21.23
CA ARG A 163 -8.22 -4.46 22.32
C ARG A 163 -7.77 -3.89 23.64
N ASP A 164 -8.69 -3.90 24.60
CA ASP A 164 -8.41 -3.45 25.98
C ASP A 164 -8.21 -4.61 26.91
#